data_03208b872135aab912864669031c46e7
#
_entry.id   03208b872135aab912864669031c46e7
#
_cell.length_a   1.000
_cell.length_b   1.000
_cell.length_c   1.000
_cell.angle_alpha   90.00
_cell.angle_beta   90.00
_cell.angle_gamma   90.00
#
_symmetry.space_group_name_H-M   'P 1'
#
loop_
_entity.id
_entity.type
_entity.pdbx_description
1 polymer ?
#
loop_
_entity_poly.entity_id
_entity_poly.type
_entity_poly.pdbx_seq_one_letter_code
_entity_poly.pdbx_strand_id
1 'polypeptide(L)'
;MNEKIPVFLKEIGFAPTREDRVAVMRAFERETAAAIAGAPSSLRMIDSCLPFSSVAPATSAPVIVVDAGGTNLRVAAVRFTAGGPQFSHLHRSRMPGTDGAVSADAFHAAIAAEVDAVRALEPAAAGIGYCFSYECRSLPDGDAELVAWSKQVSAPEVIGQRVGAELVRRLAGGPLPVVVLNDTVATLLAGLSCRGQECPGQIGFILGTGTNVACVEKGTVRNAESGECDKMPRSPCDVAYDATLPDTGAAPFEKMVSGAYLGGVGHELLKAAARAGLIDGSGLDGLSLSTRELDAFGAGAGDVSSPHPLAAALAPRDVPAAREIVRAVFLRAVSLTAAHLAAFVRRSAEAGRSPVRITADGSTYWKTRTVDFDGLVRREIAELVPDVPFEIVHIDEAPMVGAACGVATLAGRVRERRTA
;
A
#
# COMPACT_ATOMS: atom_id res chain seq x y z
N MET A 1 -12.85 -22.60 -24.94
CA MET A 1 -11.56 -21.97 -24.53
C MET A 1 -10.50 -22.37 -25.55
N ASN A 2 -9.62 -21.46 -25.89
CA ASN A 2 -8.52 -21.75 -26.80
C ASN A 2 -7.41 -22.49 -26.01
N GLU A 3 -7.28 -23.81 -26.20
CA GLU A 3 -6.33 -24.67 -25.47
C GLU A 3 -4.86 -24.19 -25.56
N LYS A 4 -4.54 -23.34 -26.52
CA LYS A 4 -3.21 -22.77 -26.70
C LYS A 4 -2.88 -21.65 -25.69
N ILE A 5 -3.90 -20.94 -25.16
CA ILE A 5 -3.67 -19.83 -24.23
C ILE A 5 -3.04 -20.30 -22.90
N PRO A 6 -3.54 -21.34 -22.21
CA PRO A 6 -2.91 -21.83 -20.98
C PRO A 6 -1.46 -22.28 -21.19
N VAL A 7 -1.15 -22.93 -22.32
CA VAL A 7 0.24 -23.34 -22.65
C VAL A 7 1.13 -22.10 -22.81
N PHE A 8 0.70 -21.15 -23.61
CA PHE A 8 1.41 -19.87 -23.81
C PHE A 8 1.66 -19.14 -22.48
N LEU A 9 0.62 -18.98 -21.62
CA LEU A 9 0.74 -18.29 -20.34
C LEU A 9 1.74 -18.97 -19.41
N LYS A 10 1.79 -20.30 -19.42
CA LYS A 10 2.77 -21.08 -18.66
C LYS A 10 4.19 -20.87 -19.20
N GLU A 11 4.38 -20.94 -20.50
CA GLU A 11 5.68 -20.76 -21.15
C GLU A 11 6.31 -19.40 -20.88
N ILE A 12 5.49 -18.34 -20.77
CA ILE A 12 5.97 -16.98 -20.52
C ILE A 12 5.89 -16.55 -19.04
N GLY A 13 5.59 -17.48 -18.10
CA GLY A 13 5.59 -17.20 -16.66
C GLY A 13 4.39 -16.43 -16.13
N PHE A 14 3.25 -16.44 -16.81
CA PHE A 14 1.99 -15.82 -16.37
C PHE A 14 0.99 -16.78 -15.71
N ALA A 15 1.37 -18.02 -15.50
CA ALA A 15 0.58 -19.02 -14.79
C ALA A 15 1.45 -19.68 -13.71
N PRO A 16 1.72 -18.97 -12.57
CA PRO A 16 2.59 -19.46 -11.52
C PRO A 16 2.02 -20.73 -10.89
N THR A 17 2.87 -21.73 -10.75
CA THR A 17 2.55 -23.00 -10.07
C THR A 17 2.56 -22.80 -8.54
N ARG A 18 2.20 -23.85 -7.79
CA ARG A 18 2.34 -23.83 -6.33
C ARG A 18 3.81 -23.71 -5.92
N GLU A 19 4.70 -24.37 -6.62
CA GLU A 19 6.16 -24.33 -6.41
C GLU A 19 6.70 -22.90 -6.61
N ASP A 20 6.24 -22.20 -7.64
CA ASP A 20 6.61 -20.80 -7.89
C ASP A 20 6.16 -19.89 -6.75
N ARG A 21 4.92 -20.06 -6.26
CA ARG A 21 4.40 -19.30 -5.12
C ARG A 21 5.21 -19.57 -3.84
N VAL A 22 5.57 -20.82 -3.58
CA VAL A 22 6.45 -21.19 -2.45
C VAL A 22 7.83 -20.55 -2.59
N ALA A 23 8.38 -20.52 -3.81
CA ALA A 23 9.69 -19.89 -4.08
C ALA A 23 9.64 -18.38 -3.82
N VAL A 24 8.58 -17.70 -4.26
CA VAL A 24 8.32 -16.27 -4.00
C VAL A 24 8.19 -16.01 -2.48
N MET A 25 7.37 -16.79 -1.77
CA MET A 25 7.21 -16.67 -0.32
C MET A 25 8.56 -16.79 0.40
N ARG A 26 9.34 -17.82 0.07
CA ARG A 26 10.67 -18.02 0.67
C ARG A 26 11.67 -16.91 0.30
N ALA A 27 11.54 -16.28 -0.86
CA ALA A 27 12.36 -15.15 -1.23
C ALA A 27 12.09 -13.96 -0.28
N PHE A 28 10.81 -13.60 -0.05
CA PHE A 28 10.46 -12.55 0.91
C PHE A 28 10.93 -12.86 2.33
N GLU A 29 10.84 -14.11 2.77
CA GLU A 29 11.34 -14.51 4.10
C GLU A 29 12.86 -14.33 4.23
N ARG A 30 13.63 -14.76 3.23
CA ARG A 30 15.08 -14.60 3.21
C ARG A 30 15.48 -13.12 3.18
N GLU A 31 14.88 -12.34 2.30
CA GLU A 31 15.16 -10.90 2.19
C GLU A 31 14.79 -10.17 3.49
N THR A 32 13.63 -10.46 4.09
CA THR A 32 13.23 -9.91 5.38
C THR A 32 14.23 -10.27 6.48
N ALA A 33 14.64 -11.54 6.57
CA ALA A 33 15.61 -12.00 7.56
C ALA A 33 16.98 -11.34 7.37
N ALA A 34 17.45 -11.23 6.14
CA ALA A 34 18.71 -10.55 5.79
C ALA A 34 18.67 -9.06 6.20
N ALA A 35 17.61 -8.32 5.83
CA ALA A 35 17.45 -6.92 6.21
C ALA A 35 17.42 -6.70 7.72
N ILE A 36 16.70 -7.54 8.47
CA ILE A 36 16.64 -7.48 9.95
C ILE A 36 18.01 -7.79 10.60
N ALA A 37 18.81 -8.63 9.96
CA ALA A 37 20.17 -8.94 10.39
C ALA A 37 21.21 -7.89 9.96
N GLY A 38 20.83 -6.88 9.19
CA GLY A 38 21.74 -5.89 8.62
C GLY A 38 22.63 -6.43 7.48
N ALA A 39 22.24 -7.56 6.89
CA ALA A 39 22.88 -8.13 5.71
C ALA A 39 22.31 -7.52 4.43
N PRO A 40 23.02 -7.63 3.29
CA PRO A 40 22.50 -7.15 2.00
C PRO A 40 21.13 -7.75 1.67
N SER A 41 20.18 -6.88 1.35
CA SER A 41 18.80 -7.23 1.02
C SER A 41 18.21 -6.19 0.07
N SER A 42 17.28 -6.61 -0.76
CA SER A 42 16.42 -5.71 -1.53
C SER A 42 15.31 -5.07 -0.69
N LEU A 43 15.00 -5.62 0.49
CA LEU A 43 14.05 -5.03 1.42
C LEU A 43 14.76 -4.11 2.41
N ARG A 44 14.13 -2.99 2.75
CA ARG A 44 14.73 -2.00 3.67
C ARG A 44 14.41 -2.27 5.14
N MET A 45 13.25 -2.82 5.46
CA MET A 45 12.78 -3.07 6.83
C MET A 45 12.97 -1.87 7.76
N ILE A 46 12.54 -0.69 7.31
CA ILE A 46 12.71 0.60 8.00
C ILE A 46 12.01 0.57 9.35
N ASP A 47 12.75 0.89 10.43
CA ASP A 47 12.19 0.98 11.77
C ASP A 47 11.33 2.24 11.89
N SER A 48 10.06 2.10 12.25
CA SER A 48 9.17 3.22 12.51
C SER A 48 9.47 3.92 13.84
N CYS A 49 10.39 3.39 14.63
CA CYS A 49 10.66 3.81 16.01
C CYS A 49 9.44 3.73 16.95
N LEU A 50 8.34 3.11 16.49
CA LEU A 50 7.16 2.87 17.30
C LEU A 50 7.20 1.46 17.89
N PRO A 51 7.19 1.33 19.23
CA PRO A 51 6.96 0.02 19.81
C PRO A 51 5.54 -0.42 19.51
N PHE A 52 5.42 -1.68 19.26
CA PHE A 52 4.14 -2.31 19.04
C PHE A 52 3.51 -2.69 20.39
N SER A 53 2.23 -2.36 20.54
CA SER A 53 1.34 -2.90 21.57
C SER A 53 0.10 -3.41 20.87
N SER A 54 -0.33 -4.63 21.19
CA SER A 54 -1.56 -5.20 20.67
C SER A 54 -2.83 -4.65 21.30
N VAL A 55 -2.69 -3.75 22.28
CA VAL A 55 -3.82 -3.13 23.00
C VAL A 55 -4.49 -2.09 22.12
N ALA A 56 -5.80 -2.20 21.98
CA ALA A 56 -6.61 -1.22 21.26
C ALA A 56 -6.44 0.19 21.87
N PRO A 57 -6.40 1.25 21.05
CA PRO A 57 -6.22 2.60 21.55
C PRO A 57 -7.39 3.00 22.44
N ALA A 58 -7.09 3.34 23.69
CA ALA A 58 -8.06 3.81 24.67
C ALA A 58 -7.94 5.33 24.82
N THR A 59 -8.40 6.09 23.85
CA THR A 59 -8.53 7.55 24.00
C THR A 59 -9.98 7.95 23.89
N SER A 60 -10.49 8.71 24.88
CA SER A 60 -11.80 9.36 24.82
C SER A 60 -11.74 10.72 24.11
N ALA A 61 -10.55 11.31 24.02
CA ALA A 61 -10.34 12.58 23.34
C ALA A 61 -10.17 12.37 21.84
N PRO A 62 -10.65 13.30 20.98
CA PRO A 62 -10.41 13.24 19.56
C PRO A 62 -8.92 13.37 19.24
N VAL A 63 -8.50 12.83 18.11
CA VAL A 63 -7.17 13.00 17.53
C VAL A 63 -7.34 13.69 16.19
N ILE A 64 -6.59 14.75 15.94
CA ILE A 64 -6.54 15.36 14.61
C ILE A 64 -5.65 14.45 13.77
N VAL A 65 -6.13 14.10 12.58
CA VAL A 65 -5.38 13.26 11.63
C VAL A 65 -5.12 14.03 10.36
N VAL A 66 -3.89 13.93 9.88
CA VAL A 66 -3.44 14.50 8.62
C VAL A 66 -3.02 13.34 7.74
N ASP A 67 -3.53 13.29 6.53
CA ASP A 67 -3.07 12.36 5.49
C ASP A 67 -2.53 13.16 4.31
N ALA A 68 -1.21 13.20 4.20
CA ALA A 68 -0.48 13.87 3.16
C ALA A 68 -0.06 12.86 2.08
N GLY A 69 -0.97 12.67 1.13
CA GLY A 69 -0.77 11.79 -0.02
C GLY A 69 -0.01 12.45 -1.17
N GLY A 70 -0.01 11.79 -2.34
CA GLY A 70 0.72 12.29 -3.53
C GLY A 70 0.16 13.58 -4.12
N THR A 71 -1.17 13.73 -4.14
CA THR A 71 -1.87 14.88 -4.74
C THR A 71 -2.89 15.52 -3.81
N ASN A 72 -3.33 14.79 -2.80
CA ASN A 72 -4.39 15.23 -1.90
C ASN A 72 -3.86 15.33 -0.47
N LEU A 73 -4.28 16.38 0.21
CA LEU A 73 -4.16 16.57 1.64
C LEU A 73 -5.54 16.37 2.26
N ARG A 74 -5.65 15.55 3.28
CA ARG A 74 -6.88 15.33 4.05
C ARG A 74 -6.59 15.59 5.52
N VAL A 75 -7.46 16.34 6.18
CA VAL A 75 -7.37 16.61 7.61
C VAL A 75 -8.73 16.39 8.23
N ALA A 76 -8.80 15.66 9.33
CA ALA A 76 -10.04 15.36 10.03
C ALA A 76 -9.78 15.20 11.53
N ALA A 77 -10.84 15.13 12.32
CA ALA A 77 -10.76 14.59 13.67
C ALA A 77 -11.29 13.15 13.70
N VAL A 78 -10.60 12.30 14.46
CA VAL A 78 -10.99 10.90 14.69
C VAL A 78 -11.23 10.69 16.17
N ARG A 79 -12.38 10.08 16.51
CA ARG A 79 -12.72 9.68 17.87
C ARG A 79 -13.00 8.18 17.89
N PHE A 80 -12.39 7.47 18.83
CA PHE A 80 -12.68 6.05 19.03
C PHE A 80 -13.88 5.90 19.96
N THR A 81 -14.94 5.28 19.46
CA THR A 81 -16.20 5.04 20.19
C THR A 81 -16.46 3.56 20.37
N ALA A 82 -17.54 3.22 21.08
CA ALA A 82 -18.00 1.83 21.15
C ALA A 82 -18.36 1.23 19.78
N GLY A 83 -18.69 2.04 18.79
CA GLY A 83 -18.98 1.62 17.42
C GLY A 83 -17.76 1.58 16.48
N GLY A 84 -16.56 1.90 16.95
CA GLY A 84 -15.35 2.01 16.15
C GLY A 84 -14.89 3.45 15.97
N PRO A 85 -13.94 3.70 15.04
CA PRO A 85 -13.47 5.04 14.72
C PRO A 85 -14.57 5.86 14.04
N GLN A 86 -14.74 7.09 14.46
CA GLN A 86 -15.67 8.06 13.89
C GLN A 86 -14.92 9.30 13.43
N PHE A 87 -15.17 9.70 12.20
CA PHE A 87 -14.60 10.89 11.59
C PHE A 87 -15.55 12.08 11.76
N SER A 88 -14.98 13.24 12.04
CA SER A 88 -15.65 14.54 12.00
C SER A 88 -14.76 15.59 11.32
N HIS A 89 -15.39 16.64 10.78
CA HIS A 89 -14.70 17.81 10.24
C HIS A 89 -13.66 17.47 9.17
N LEU A 90 -14.01 16.58 8.21
CA LEU A 90 -13.13 16.18 7.13
C LEU A 90 -12.94 17.30 6.11
N HIS A 91 -11.73 17.85 6.07
CA HIS A 91 -11.26 18.78 5.04
C HIS A 91 -10.48 18.03 3.96
N ARG A 92 -10.63 18.46 2.73
CA ARG A 92 -9.87 17.97 1.58
C ARG A 92 -9.35 19.15 0.79
N SER A 93 -8.05 19.17 0.55
CA SER A 93 -7.37 20.15 -0.27
C SER A 93 -6.30 19.49 -1.14
N ARG A 94 -5.71 20.24 -2.03
CA ARG A 94 -4.56 19.74 -2.80
C ARG A 94 -3.32 19.76 -1.91
N MET A 95 -2.45 18.77 -2.12
CA MET A 95 -1.16 18.72 -1.44
C MET A 95 -0.31 19.92 -1.89
N PRO A 96 0.25 20.74 -0.96
CA PRO A 96 1.10 21.86 -1.31
C PRO A 96 2.29 21.41 -2.16
N GLY A 97 2.63 22.19 -3.18
CA GLY A 97 3.72 21.85 -4.10
C GLY A 97 3.33 20.97 -5.29
N THR A 98 2.06 20.59 -5.43
CA THR A 98 1.59 19.83 -6.62
C THR A 98 1.25 20.71 -7.81
N ASP A 99 0.92 22.00 -7.59
CA ASP A 99 0.59 22.97 -8.63
C ASP A 99 1.78 23.90 -8.98
N GLY A 100 2.96 23.62 -8.45
CA GLY A 100 4.18 24.39 -8.63
C GLY A 100 5.05 24.34 -7.38
N ALA A 101 6.29 24.82 -7.51
CA ALA A 101 7.24 24.82 -6.40
C ALA A 101 6.81 25.77 -5.28
N VAL A 102 6.95 25.30 -4.03
CA VAL A 102 6.67 26.08 -2.82
C VAL A 102 7.87 26.07 -1.88
N SER A 103 8.04 27.14 -1.08
CA SER A 103 9.03 27.17 -0.01
C SER A 103 8.64 26.23 1.13
N ALA A 104 9.61 25.86 1.97
CA ALA A 104 9.32 25.05 3.17
C ALA A 104 8.31 25.75 4.09
N ASP A 105 8.41 27.06 4.24
CA ASP A 105 7.47 27.81 5.08
C ASP A 105 6.05 27.76 4.54
N ALA A 106 5.84 27.99 3.26
CA ALA A 106 4.54 27.90 2.62
C ALA A 106 3.96 26.48 2.68
N PHE A 107 4.80 25.45 2.50
CA PHE A 107 4.40 24.05 2.59
C PHE A 107 3.82 23.72 3.97
N HIS A 108 4.59 23.97 5.02
CA HIS A 108 4.15 23.63 6.38
C HIS A 108 3.02 24.55 6.88
N ALA A 109 3.01 25.83 6.50
CA ALA A 109 1.96 26.77 6.87
C ALA A 109 0.60 26.36 6.26
N ALA A 110 0.58 25.87 5.02
CA ALA A 110 -0.65 25.39 4.40
C ALA A 110 -1.24 24.19 5.16
N ILE A 111 -0.41 23.24 5.58
CA ILE A 111 -0.86 22.08 6.36
C ILE A 111 -1.31 22.52 7.77
N ALA A 112 -0.55 23.42 8.40
CA ALA A 112 -0.89 23.94 9.74
C ALA A 112 -2.26 24.66 9.75
N ALA A 113 -2.57 25.42 8.69
CA ALA A 113 -3.86 26.11 8.57
C ALA A 113 -5.04 25.11 8.53
N GLU A 114 -4.92 23.99 7.81
CA GLU A 114 -5.95 22.95 7.79
C GLU A 114 -6.09 22.26 9.16
N VAL A 115 -4.98 22.02 9.84
CA VAL A 115 -4.97 21.45 11.19
C VAL A 115 -5.63 22.40 12.19
N ASP A 116 -5.29 23.69 12.16
CA ASP A 116 -5.90 24.70 13.04
C ASP A 116 -7.40 24.88 12.79
N ALA A 117 -7.85 24.79 11.53
CA ALA A 117 -9.27 24.82 11.20
C ALA A 117 -10.04 23.66 11.84
N VAL A 118 -9.51 22.43 11.76
CA VAL A 118 -10.14 21.28 12.43
C VAL A 118 -10.01 21.38 13.95
N ARG A 119 -8.87 21.85 14.46
CA ARG A 119 -8.65 22.05 15.90
C ARG A 119 -9.60 23.05 16.54
N ALA A 120 -9.96 24.10 15.81
CA ALA A 120 -10.95 25.09 16.29
C ALA A 120 -12.31 24.46 16.58
N LEU A 121 -12.66 23.38 15.86
CA LEU A 121 -13.90 22.62 16.04
C LEU A 121 -13.76 21.49 17.09
N GLU A 122 -12.53 21.03 17.34
CA GLU A 122 -12.21 19.98 18.31
C GLU A 122 -11.10 20.44 19.29
N PRO A 123 -11.37 21.43 20.15
CA PRO A 123 -10.34 22.04 21.01
C PRO A 123 -9.78 21.08 22.06
N ALA A 124 -10.47 19.95 22.32
CA ALA A 124 -10.02 18.89 23.23
C ALA A 124 -9.14 17.83 22.55
N ALA A 125 -8.66 18.07 21.34
CA ALA A 125 -7.82 17.11 20.62
C ALA A 125 -6.55 16.77 21.41
N ALA A 126 -6.28 15.47 21.56
CA ALA A 126 -5.17 14.93 22.34
C ALA A 126 -3.81 15.02 21.64
N GLY A 127 -3.82 15.17 20.32
CA GLY A 127 -2.61 15.22 19.49
C GLY A 127 -2.92 15.14 18.00
N ILE A 128 -1.86 15.04 17.22
CA ILE A 128 -1.91 14.99 15.77
C ILE A 128 -1.28 13.68 15.28
N GLY A 129 -2.06 12.86 14.56
CA GLY A 129 -1.54 11.73 13.79
C GLY A 129 -1.28 12.18 12.35
N TYR A 130 -0.02 12.16 11.94
CA TYR A 130 0.39 12.66 10.63
C TYR A 130 0.85 11.51 9.75
N CYS A 131 -0.06 10.99 8.91
CA CYS A 131 0.28 10.05 7.84
C CYS A 131 0.97 10.82 6.71
N PHE A 132 2.26 10.54 6.50
CA PHE A 132 3.11 11.21 5.55
C PHE A 132 3.73 10.18 4.59
N SER A 133 3.12 10.05 3.42
CA SER A 133 3.39 8.96 2.46
C SER A 133 4.58 9.26 1.54
N TYR A 134 5.71 9.68 2.11
CA TYR A 134 6.96 9.98 1.42
C TYR A 134 8.13 9.28 2.10
N GLU A 135 9.28 9.24 1.43
CA GLU A 135 10.47 8.62 2.01
C GLU A 135 11.00 9.44 3.18
N CYS A 136 10.86 8.90 4.39
CA CYS A 136 11.24 9.55 5.63
C CYS A 136 12.10 8.64 6.50
N ARG A 137 12.96 9.27 7.30
CA ARG A 137 13.64 8.65 8.42
C ARG A 137 12.83 8.90 9.70
N SER A 138 12.25 7.85 10.26
CA SER A 138 11.52 7.92 11.54
C SER A 138 12.47 8.22 12.69
N LEU A 139 11.98 8.96 13.69
CA LEU A 139 12.74 9.39 14.84
C LEU A 139 12.15 8.81 16.15
N PRO A 140 12.98 8.58 17.21
CA PRO A 140 12.54 7.96 18.45
C PRO A 140 11.46 8.74 19.25
N ASP A 141 11.28 10.00 18.95
CA ASP A 141 10.25 10.86 19.56
C ASP A 141 8.92 10.86 18.81
N GLY A 142 8.81 10.06 17.76
CA GLY A 142 7.59 9.91 16.96
C GLY A 142 7.50 10.88 15.78
N ASP A 143 8.50 11.72 15.56
CA ASP A 143 8.60 12.57 14.39
C ASP A 143 9.32 11.85 13.22
N ALA A 144 9.39 12.48 12.06
CA ALA A 144 10.14 11.98 10.91
C ALA A 144 10.84 13.11 10.15
N GLU A 145 12.00 12.79 9.59
CA GLU A 145 12.76 13.67 8.71
C GLU A 145 12.55 13.25 7.25
N LEU A 146 12.14 14.17 6.40
CA LEU A 146 11.96 13.90 4.97
C LEU A 146 13.31 13.65 4.31
N VAL A 147 13.46 12.51 3.64
CA VAL A 147 14.67 12.12 2.90
C VAL A 147 14.56 12.51 1.44
N ALA A 148 13.42 12.17 0.81
CA ALA A 148 13.19 12.45 -0.60
C ALA A 148 11.69 12.55 -0.92
N TRP A 149 11.38 13.33 -1.95
CA TRP A 149 10.06 13.35 -2.55
C TRP A 149 9.92 12.19 -3.54
N SER A 150 9.01 11.29 -3.30
CA SER A 150 8.74 10.14 -4.16
C SER A 150 7.54 10.33 -5.10
N LYS A 151 6.90 11.50 -5.07
CA LYS A 151 5.68 11.83 -5.84
C LYS A 151 5.79 13.27 -6.36
N GLN A 152 4.78 13.73 -7.12
CA GLN A 152 4.76 15.03 -7.81
C GLN A 152 4.60 16.23 -6.86
N VAL A 153 5.43 16.32 -5.84
CA VAL A 153 5.49 17.48 -4.94
C VAL A 153 6.81 18.23 -5.16
N SER A 154 6.72 19.52 -5.37
CA SER A 154 7.86 20.41 -5.54
C SER A 154 8.01 21.33 -4.32
N ALA A 155 8.70 20.83 -3.28
CA ALA A 155 9.06 21.57 -2.08
C ALA A 155 10.48 21.15 -1.61
N PRO A 156 11.53 21.46 -2.40
CA PRO A 156 12.88 20.94 -2.16
C PRO A 156 13.47 21.36 -0.81
N GLU A 157 13.09 22.52 -0.29
CA GLU A 157 13.57 23.03 1.00
C GLU A 157 13.07 22.22 2.22
N VAL A 158 12.05 21.38 2.05
CA VAL A 158 11.53 20.51 3.13
C VAL A 158 12.41 19.28 3.35
N ILE A 159 13.22 18.91 2.35
CA ILE A 159 14.15 17.79 2.47
C ILE A 159 15.14 18.06 3.62
N GLY A 160 15.31 17.06 4.50
CA GLY A 160 16.12 17.16 5.71
C GLY A 160 15.42 17.82 6.90
N GLN A 161 14.17 18.28 6.74
CA GLN A 161 13.43 18.87 7.85
C GLN A 161 12.59 17.79 8.59
N ARG A 162 12.38 18.05 9.87
CA ARG A 162 11.48 17.28 10.75
C ARG A 162 10.04 17.75 10.53
N VAL A 163 9.28 16.98 9.76
CA VAL A 163 7.96 17.41 9.26
C VAL A 163 6.92 17.62 10.36
N GLY A 164 7.00 16.84 11.45
CA GLY A 164 6.12 17.00 12.60
C GLY A 164 6.45 18.26 13.42
N ALA A 165 7.71 18.48 13.75
CA ALA A 165 8.16 19.67 14.47
C ALA A 165 7.86 20.96 13.71
N GLU A 166 8.09 20.97 12.40
CA GLU A 166 7.81 22.12 11.55
C GLU A 166 6.31 22.43 11.43
N LEU A 167 5.47 21.40 11.39
CA LEU A 167 4.02 21.55 11.49
C LEU A 167 3.63 22.19 12.85
N VAL A 168 4.07 21.58 13.96
CA VAL A 168 3.69 22.01 15.32
C VAL A 168 4.14 23.45 15.60
N ARG A 169 5.30 23.85 15.10
CA ARG A 169 5.83 25.22 15.27
C ARG A 169 4.91 26.31 14.66
N ARG A 170 4.12 25.95 13.64
CA ARG A 170 3.23 26.87 12.91
C ARG A 170 1.78 26.86 13.38
N LEU A 171 1.42 25.99 14.33
CA LEU A 171 0.06 25.94 14.86
C LEU A 171 -0.29 27.21 15.64
N ALA A 172 -1.35 27.90 15.26
CA ALA A 172 -1.82 29.10 15.93
C ALA A 172 -2.31 28.84 17.35
N GLY A 173 -2.90 27.66 17.60
CA GLY A 173 -3.43 27.25 18.90
C GLY A 173 -2.39 26.71 19.89
N GLY A 174 -1.07 26.86 19.59
CA GLY A 174 0.03 26.30 20.39
C GLY A 174 0.32 24.82 20.10
N PRO A 175 1.37 24.25 20.71
CA PRO A 175 1.85 22.91 20.38
C PRO A 175 0.86 21.80 20.78
N LEU A 176 0.81 20.74 19.96
CA LEU A 176 0.18 19.46 20.27
C LEU A 176 1.20 18.34 20.06
N PRO A 177 1.10 17.23 20.82
CA PRO A 177 1.87 16.03 20.50
C PRO A 177 1.62 15.59 19.06
N VAL A 178 2.67 15.23 18.33
CA VAL A 178 2.56 14.77 16.94
C VAL A 178 3.24 13.42 16.76
N VAL A 179 2.65 12.57 15.93
CA VAL A 179 3.24 11.31 15.46
C VAL A 179 3.21 11.32 13.96
N VAL A 180 4.37 11.15 13.33
CA VAL A 180 4.51 11.06 11.89
C VAL A 180 4.72 9.60 11.48
N LEU A 181 3.89 9.10 10.56
CA LEU A 181 3.88 7.70 10.14
C LEU A 181 3.87 7.58 8.61
N ASN A 182 4.55 6.56 8.11
CA ASN A 182 4.30 6.07 6.77
C ASN A 182 2.87 5.48 6.67
N ASP A 183 2.25 5.54 5.49
CA ASP A 183 0.90 5.05 5.24
C ASP A 183 0.72 3.55 5.53
N THR A 184 1.70 2.72 5.19
CA THR A 184 1.65 1.27 5.44
C THR A 184 1.78 0.95 6.93
N VAL A 185 2.62 1.69 7.66
CA VAL A 185 2.72 1.61 9.13
C VAL A 185 1.40 2.03 9.78
N ALA A 186 0.81 3.13 9.31
CA ALA A 186 -0.49 3.58 9.78
C ALA A 186 -1.58 2.54 9.49
N THR A 187 -1.59 1.94 8.29
CA THR A 187 -2.52 0.87 7.93
C THR A 187 -2.42 -0.34 8.88
N LEU A 188 -1.20 -0.74 9.28
CA LEU A 188 -1.03 -1.77 10.31
C LEU A 188 -1.69 -1.37 11.63
N LEU A 189 -1.43 -0.16 12.12
CA LEU A 189 -1.99 0.33 13.38
C LEU A 189 -3.52 0.46 13.34
N ALA A 190 -4.11 0.72 12.18
CA ALA A 190 -5.56 0.75 12.02
C ALA A 190 -6.20 -0.59 12.44
N GLY A 191 -5.53 -1.71 12.21
CA GLY A 191 -5.97 -3.03 12.65
C GLY A 191 -6.24 -3.15 14.14
N LEU A 192 -5.59 -2.31 14.97
CA LEU A 192 -5.82 -2.24 16.41
C LEU A 192 -7.21 -1.67 16.77
N SER A 193 -7.84 -0.94 15.86
CA SER A 193 -9.21 -0.41 16.04
C SER A 193 -10.30 -1.45 15.83
N CYS A 194 -9.97 -2.60 15.22
CA CYS A 194 -10.91 -3.69 15.00
C CYS A 194 -11.33 -4.34 16.32
N ARG A 195 -12.62 -4.55 16.46
CA ARG A 195 -13.21 -5.26 17.59
C ARG A 195 -13.41 -6.73 17.26
N GLY A 196 -13.48 -7.58 18.28
CA GLY A 196 -13.69 -9.01 18.12
C GLY A 196 -12.48 -9.81 18.54
N GLN A 197 -12.01 -10.74 17.69
CA GLN A 197 -10.88 -11.58 18.03
C GLN A 197 -9.60 -10.76 18.22
N GLU A 198 -8.93 -10.99 19.35
CA GLU A 198 -7.59 -10.46 19.55
C GLU A 198 -6.61 -11.13 18.58
N CYS A 199 -5.93 -10.32 17.79
CA CYS A 199 -4.90 -10.78 16.86
C CYS A 199 -3.56 -10.15 17.26
N PRO A 200 -2.70 -10.89 17.99
CA PRO A 200 -1.39 -10.38 18.39
C PRO A 200 -0.46 -10.17 17.18
N GLY A 201 -0.69 -10.89 16.08
CA GLY A 201 -0.03 -10.63 14.80
C GLY A 201 -0.77 -9.52 14.04
N GLN A 202 -0.04 -8.48 13.65
CA GLN A 202 -0.58 -7.39 12.84
C GLN A 202 0.31 -7.15 11.62
N ILE A 203 -0.33 -7.02 10.48
CA ILE A 203 0.30 -6.69 9.19
C ILE A 203 -0.50 -5.55 8.57
N GLY A 204 0.17 -4.49 8.15
CA GLY A 204 -0.38 -3.47 7.27
C GLY A 204 0.00 -3.79 5.83
N PHE A 205 -0.94 -3.74 4.93
CA PHE A 205 -0.70 -4.04 3.53
C PHE A 205 -1.38 -3.01 2.63
N ILE A 206 -0.63 -2.48 1.68
CA ILE A 206 -1.14 -1.58 0.66
C ILE A 206 -0.96 -2.23 -0.71
N LEU A 207 -2.05 -2.28 -1.48
CA LEU A 207 -2.04 -2.61 -2.91
C LEU A 207 -2.99 -1.67 -3.65
N GLY A 208 -2.46 -0.53 -4.02
CA GLY A 208 -3.13 0.54 -4.76
C GLY A 208 -2.34 0.91 -6.01
N THR A 209 -1.95 2.17 -6.13
CA THR A 209 -1.01 2.66 -7.14
C THR A 209 0.33 1.94 -7.04
N GLY A 210 0.85 1.80 -5.81
CA GLY A 210 2.01 1.00 -5.46
C GLY A 210 1.64 -0.17 -4.54
N THR A 211 2.66 -0.86 -4.01
CA THR A 211 2.50 -1.93 -3.01
C THR A 211 3.55 -1.85 -1.92
N ASN A 212 3.11 -2.09 -0.69
CA ASN A 212 4.02 -2.15 0.45
C ASN A 212 3.43 -2.99 1.59
N VAL A 213 4.28 -3.46 2.50
CA VAL A 213 3.88 -4.16 3.72
C VAL A 213 4.61 -3.60 4.94
N ALA A 214 3.88 -3.50 6.05
CA ALA A 214 4.44 -3.25 7.37
C ALA A 214 4.14 -4.44 8.29
N CYS A 215 5.07 -4.76 9.17
CA CYS A 215 4.95 -5.87 10.12
C CYS A 215 5.61 -5.54 11.46
N VAL A 216 5.39 -6.40 12.45
CA VAL A 216 6.00 -6.26 13.77
C VAL A 216 7.25 -7.13 13.85
N GLU A 217 8.41 -6.51 14.11
CA GLU A 217 9.69 -7.18 14.28
C GLU A 217 10.41 -6.67 15.53
N LYS A 218 10.89 -7.59 16.36
CA LYS A 218 11.62 -7.26 17.60
C LYS A 218 10.90 -6.21 18.48
N GLY A 219 9.56 -6.26 18.51
CA GLY A 219 8.73 -5.36 19.32
C GLY A 219 8.51 -3.96 18.75
N THR A 220 8.96 -3.66 17.53
CA THR A 220 8.68 -2.41 16.81
C THR A 220 7.95 -2.68 15.49
N VAL A 221 7.21 -1.68 15.00
CA VAL A 221 6.61 -1.74 13.67
C VAL A 221 7.68 -1.38 12.64
N ARG A 222 7.78 -2.19 11.59
CA ARG A 222 8.73 -1.96 10.49
C ARG A 222 8.01 -1.86 9.15
N ASN A 223 8.46 -0.92 8.36
CA ASN A 223 8.06 -0.74 6.97
C ASN A 223 9.04 -1.49 6.07
N ALA A 224 8.56 -2.48 5.29
CA ALA A 224 9.44 -3.36 4.53
C ALA A 224 9.98 -2.74 3.24
N GLU A 225 9.27 -1.79 2.63
CA GLU A 225 9.47 -1.33 1.26
C GLU A 225 9.48 -2.51 0.29
N SER A 226 8.43 -3.36 0.44
CA SER A 226 8.36 -4.66 -0.21
C SER A 226 8.21 -4.61 -1.72
N GLY A 227 7.79 -3.48 -2.27
CA GLY A 227 7.78 -3.22 -3.72
C GLY A 227 9.16 -3.32 -4.36
N GLU A 228 10.22 -3.07 -3.59
CA GLU A 228 11.62 -3.12 -4.05
C GLU A 228 12.19 -4.54 -4.18
N CYS A 229 11.47 -5.59 -3.76
CA CYS A 229 11.97 -6.96 -3.82
C CYS A 229 12.34 -7.38 -5.25
N ASP A 230 13.63 -7.66 -5.46
CA ASP A 230 14.20 -7.99 -6.78
C ASP A 230 14.38 -9.49 -7.03
N LYS A 231 13.94 -10.34 -6.09
CA LYS A 231 14.11 -11.82 -6.14
C LYS A 231 12.94 -12.53 -6.83
N MET A 232 12.09 -11.77 -7.54
CA MET A 232 10.92 -12.33 -8.20
C MET A 232 11.26 -12.81 -9.62
N PRO A 233 10.68 -13.95 -10.07
CA PRO A 233 10.82 -14.39 -11.45
C PRO A 233 10.05 -13.43 -12.37
N ARG A 234 10.76 -12.61 -13.12
CA ARG A 234 10.19 -11.67 -14.09
C ARG A 234 9.95 -12.37 -15.42
N SER A 235 8.76 -12.19 -15.98
CA SER A 235 8.46 -12.62 -17.34
C SER A 235 9.10 -11.71 -18.39
N PRO A 236 9.22 -12.14 -19.65
CA PRO A 236 9.64 -11.25 -20.74
C PRO A 236 8.77 -9.99 -20.87
N CYS A 237 7.47 -10.07 -20.54
CA CYS A 237 6.57 -8.91 -20.58
C CYS A 237 6.86 -7.89 -19.49
N ASP A 238 7.23 -8.35 -18.27
CA ASP A 238 7.66 -7.45 -17.19
C ASP A 238 8.93 -6.70 -17.58
N VAL A 239 9.89 -7.40 -18.18
CA VAL A 239 11.15 -6.80 -18.63
C VAL A 239 10.92 -5.81 -19.77
N ALA A 240 10.07 -6.16 -20.74
CA ALA A 240 9.76 -5.30 -21.87
C ALA A 240 9.04 -4.01 -21.41
N TYR A 241 8.08 -4.12 -20.49
CA TYR A 241 7.39 -2.95 -19.96
C TYR A 241 8.31 -2.07 -19.09
N ASP A 242 9.08 -2.67 -18.19
CA ASP A 242 10.04 -1.95 -17.33
C ASP A 242 11.04 -1.12 -18.15
N ALA A 243 11.50 -1.66 -19.29
CA ALA A 243 12.41 -0.94 -20.19
C ALA A 243 11.80 0.33 -20.82
N THR A 244 10.48 0.51 -20.78
CA THR A 244 9.79 1.72 -21.26
C THR A 244 9.66 2.80 -20.20
N LEU A 245 9.97 2.47 -18.93
CA LEU A 245 9.79 3.36 -17.79
C LEU A 245 11.07 4.16 -17.48
N PRO A 246 10.93 5.41 -16.98
CA PRO A 246 12.08 6.25 -16.65
C PRO A 246 12.92 5.70 -15.48
N ASP A 247 12.30 4.88 -14.63
CA ASP A 247 12.88 4.24 -13.45
C ASP A 247 13.15 2.73 -13.68
N THR A 248 13.61 2.38 -14.87
CA THR A 248 13.94 0.99 -15.26
C THR A 248 14.80 0.32 -14.17
N GLY A 249 14.37 -0.87 -13.76
CA GLY A 249 15.04 -1.68 -12.72
C GLY A 249 14.64 -1.37 -11.28
N ALA A 250 14.01 -0.23 -11.01
CA ALA A 250 13.49 0.11 -9.68
C ALA A 250 12.19 -0.64 -9.38
N ALA A 251 11.96 -0.93 -8.10
CA ALA A 251 10.71 -1.51 -7.55
C ALA A 251 10.14 -2.67 -8.39
N PRO A 252 10.92 -3.72 -8.68
CA PRO A 252 10.50 -4.75 -9.64
C PRO A 252 9.29 -5.55 -9.19
N PHE A 253 9.11 -5.81 -7.89
CA PHE A 253 7.90 -6.49 -7.40
C PHE A 253 6.67 -5.61 -7.53
N GLU A 254 6.77 -4.33 -7.21
CA GLU A 254 5.67 -3.38 -7.35
C GLU A 254 5.16 -3.35 -8.80
N LYS A 255 6.07 -3.33 -9.76
CA LYS A 255 5.76 -3.31 -11.19
C LYS A 255 5.03 -4.58 -11.68
N MET A 256 5.10 -5.68 -10.94
CA MET A 256 4.41 -6.93 -11.28
C MET A 256 2.98 -7.04 -10.71
N VAL A 257 2.62 -6.25 -9.68
CA VAL A 257 1.36 -6.45 -8.94
C VAL A 257 0.51 -5.19 -8.77
N SER A 258 1.07 -3.98 -8.89
CA SER A 258 0.37 -2.78 -8.47
C SER A 258 -0.33 -2.02 -9.60
N GLY A 259 -1.26 -1.15 -9.19
CA GLY A 259 -2.19 -0.48 -10.08
C GLY A 259 -1.56 0.53 -11.05
N ALA A 260 -0.37 1.04 -10.77
CA ALA A 260 0.33 1.91 -11.72
C ALA A 260 0.82 1.13 -12.95
N TYR A 261 1.04 -0.18 -12.83
CA TYR A 261 1.84 -0.93 -13.81
C TYR A 261 1.10 -2.08 -14.49
N LEU A 262 0.09 -2.70 -13.87
CA LEU A 262 -0.62 -3.85 -14.45
C LEU A 262 -1.22 -3.57 -15.84
N GLY A 263 -1.61 -2.32 -16.12
CA GLY A 263 -2.09 -1.92 -17.45
C GLY A 263 -1.03 -2.09 -18.52
N GLY A 264 0.17 -1.59 -18.28
CA GLY A 264 1.29 -1.70 -19.22
C GLY A 264 1.81 -3.14 -19.36
N VAL A 265 1.92 -3.87 -18.23
CA VAL A 265 2.29 -5.29 -18.24
C VAL A 265 1.27 -6.10 -19.05
N GLY A 266 -0.04 -5.82 -18.86
CA GLY A 266 -1.11 -6.47 -19.64
C GLY A 266 -1.05 -6.14 -21.13
N HIS A 267 -0.68 -4.90 -21.48
CA HIS A 267 -0.47 -4.51 -22.86
C HIS A 267 0.69 -5.30 -23.52
N GLU A 268 1.83 -5.43 -22.83
CA GLU A 268 2.95 -6.23 -23.32
C GLU A 268 2.59 -7.72 -23.45
N LEU A 269 1.74 -8.25 -22.52
CA LEU A 269 1.23 -9.61 -22.62
C LEU A 269 0.34 -9.82 -23.85
N LEU A 270 -0.55 -8.88 -24.14
CA LEU A 270 -1.38 -8.92 -25.36
C LEU A 270 -0.53 -8.87 -26.63
N LYS A 271 0.49 -8.04 -26.68
CA LYS A 271 1.45 -7.98 -27.79
C LYS A 271 2.21 -9.30 -27.94
N ALA A 272 2.61 -9.92 -26.83
CA ALA A 272 3.25 -11.24 -26.87
C ALA A 272 2.30 -12.32 -27.39
N ALA A 273 1.04 -12.30 -26.99
CA ALA A 273 0.01 -13.21 -27.49
C ALA A 273 -0.27 -13.03 -28.99
N ALA A 274 -0.24 -11.79 -29.47
CA ALA A 274 -0.35 -11.49 -30.89
C ALA A 274 0.84 -12.05 -31.68
N ARG A 275 2.07 -11.87 -31.18
CA ARG A 275 3.27 -12.49 -31.81
C ARG A 275 3.20 -14.02 -31.83
N ALA A 276 2.52 -14.63 -30.87
CA ALA A 276 2.26 -16.06 -30.82
C ALA A 276 1.06 -16.51 -31.72
N GLY A 277 0.42 -15.58 -32.40
CA GLY A 277 -0.72 -15.87 -33.29
C GLY A 277 -2.02 -16.27 -32.55
N LEU A 278 -2.17 -15.87 -31.29
CA LEU A 278 -3.35 -16.14 -30.47
C LEU A 278 -4.47 -15.12 -30.68
N ILE A 279 -4.13 -13.90 -31.05
CA ILE A 279 -5.01 -12.78 -31.40
C ILE A 279 -4.39 -11.97 -32.51
N ASP A 280 -5.18 -11.14 -33.21
CA ASP A 280 -4.68 -10.14 -34.16
C ASP A 280 -4.17 -8.92 -33.36
N GLY A 281 -2.91 -8.60 -33.55
CA GLY A 281 -2.24 -7.50 -32.84
C GLY A 281 -2.20 -6.17 -33.56
N SER A 282 -2.78 -6.09 -34.79
CA SER A 282 -2.65 -4.91 -35.66
C SER A 282 -3.15 -3.59 -35.06
N GLY A 283 -4.07 -3.65 -34.08
CA GLY A 283 -4.60 -2.49 -33.35
C GLY A 283 -3.93 -2.20 -32.03
N LEU A 284 -2.94 -3.00 -31.58
CA LEU A 284 -2.34 -2.86 -30.26
C LEU A 284 -1.20 -1.83 -30.23
N ASP A 285 -0.58 -1.55 -31.36
CA ASP A 285 0.53 -0.59 -31.43
C ASP A 285 0.05 0.84 -31.09
N GLY A 286 0.80 1.54 -30.26
CA GLY A 286 0.46 2.89 -29.82
C GLY A 286 -0.63 2.98 -28.75
N LEU A 287 -1.22 1.85 -28.34
CA LEU A 287 -2.17 1.83 -27.22
C LEU A 287 -1.41 2.06 -25.89
N SER A 288 -2.00 2.89 -25.02
CA SER A 288 -1.61 2.99 -23.62
C SER A 288 -2.80 2.59 -22.76
N LEU A 289 -2.63 1.57 -21.93
CA LEU A 289 -3.69 1.04 -21.08
C LEU A 289 -3.38 1.29 -19.62
N SER A 290 -4.28 1.98 -18.93
CA SER A 290 -4.30 2.00 -17.47
C SER A 290 -4.77 0.64 -16.93
N THR A 291 -4.40 0.32 -15.69
CA THR A 291 -4.91 -0.88 -15.00
C THR A 291 -6.44 -0.86 -14.86
N ARG A 292 -7.05 0.31 -14.69
CA ARG A 292 -8.50 0.47 -14.64
C ARG A 292 -9.17 0.07 -15.95
N GLU A 293 -8.61 0.47 -17.08
CA GLU A 293 -9.11 0.08 -18.41
C GLU A 293 -8.92 -1.41 -18.63
N LEU A 294 -7.74 -1.94 -18.30
CA LEU A 294 -7.47 -3.37 -18.41
C LEU A 294 -8.47 -4.20 -17.58
N ASP A 295 -8.73 -3.81 -16.34
CA ASP A 295 -9.70 -4.45 -15.45
C ASP A 295 -11.14 -4.35 -15.99
N ALA A 296 -11.55 -3.18 -16.48
CA ALA A 296 -12.87 -2.99 -17.08
C ALA A 296 -13.09 -3.91 -18.29
N PHE A 297 -12.08 -4.06 -19.15
CA PHE A 297 -12.12 -4.98 -20.29
C PHE A 297 -12.21 -6.45 -19.83
N GLY A 298 -11.38 -6.85 -18.89
CA GLY A 298 -11.35 -8.21 -18.33
C GLY A 298 -12.67 -8.60 -17.66
N ALA A 299 -13.27 -7.67 -16.91
CA ALA A 299 -14.57 -7.85 -16.26
C ALA A 299 -15.76 -7.91 -17.23
N GLY A 300 -15.55 -7.61 -18.50
CA GLY A 300 -16.63 -7.58 -19.49
C GLY A 300 -17.63 -6.46 -19.27
N ALA A 301 -17.28 -5.43 -18.49
CA ALA A 301 -18.17 -4.32 -18.17
C ALA A 301 -18.45 -3.48 -19.42
N GLY A 302 -19.67 -3.60 -19.93
CA GLY A 302 -20.18 -2.87 -21.09
C GLY A 302 -20.66 -1.45 -20.77
N ASP A 303 -20.28 -0.87 -19.64
CA ASP A 303 -20.67 0.51 -19.31
C ASP A 303 -19.53 1.48 -19.63
N VAL A 304 -19.39 1.73 -20.93
CA VAL A 304 -18.50 2.76 -21.41
C VAL A 304 -19.32 3.65 -22.35
N SER A 305 -19.57 4.85 -21.91
CA SER A 305 -20.12 5.95 -22.72
C SER A 305 -19.24 6.29 -23.96
N SER A 306 -18.16 5.54 -24.18
CA SER A 306 -17.23 5.54 -25.32
C SER A 306 -16.73 4.13 -25.58
N PRO A 307 -16.41 3.75 -26.83
CA PRO A 307 -15.86 2.44 -27.14
C PRO A 307 -14.55 2.25 -26.34
N HIS A 308 -14.50 1.14 -25.59
CA HIS A 308 -13.33 0.80 -24.77
C HIS A 308 -12.07 0.70 -25.66
N PRO A 309 -10.95 1.40 -25.36
CA PRO A 309 -9.78 1.47 -26.25
C PRO A 309 -9.31 0.09 -26.74
N LEU A 310 -9.17 -0.87 -25.81
CA LEU A 310 -8.75 -2.23 -26.15
C LEU A 310 -9.81 -2.99 -26.97
N ALA A 311 -11.10 -2.80 -26.69
CA ALA A 311 -12.17 -3.45 -27.47
C ALA A 311 -12.24 -2.90 -28.89
N ALA A 312 -11.96 -1.63 -29.09
CA ALA A 312 -11.89 -0.99 -30.41
C ALA A 312 -10.66 -1.43 -31.21
N ALA A 313 -9.57 -1.77 -30.52
CA ALA A 313 -8.31 -2.20 -31.12
C ALA A 313 -8.28 -3.68 -31.55
N LEU A 314 -9.25 -4.48 -31.08
CA LEU A 314 -9.30 -5.92 -31.34
C LEU A 314 -10.39 -6.29 -32.35
N ALA A 315 -10.12 -7.30 -33.19
CA ALA A 315 -11.18 -7.93 -33.97
C ALA A 315 -12.20 -8.59 -33.03
N PRO A 316 -13.52 -8.50 -33.30
CA PRO A 316 -14.56 -9.06 -32.42
C PRO A 316 -14.36 -10.54 -32.05
N ARG A 317 -13.82 -11.34 -32.98
CA ARG A 317 -13.50 -12.76 -32.77
C ARG A 317 -12.41 -13.01 -31.73
N ASP A 318 -11.52 -12.03 -31.50
CA ASP A 318 -10.37 -12.14 -30.60
C ASP A 318 -10.67 -11.64 -29.17
N VAL A 319 -11.78 -10.94 -28.98
CA VAL A 319 -12.18 -10.40 -27.67
C VAL A 319 -12.25 -11.47 -26.57
N PRO A 320 -12.82 -12.68 -26.80
CA PRO A 320 -12.83 -13.71 -25.75
C PRO A 320 -11.41 -14.18 -25.38
N ALA A 321 -10.53 -14.38 -26.35
CA ALA A 321 -9.13 -14.76 -26.11
C ALA A 321 -8.37 -13.66 -25.38
N ALA A 322 -8.53 -12.40 -25.78
CA ALA A 322 -7.91 -11.26 -25.13
C ALA A 322 -8.38 -11.10 -23.67
N ARG A 323 -9.66 -11.35 -23.36
CA ARG A 323 -10.17 -11.36 -21.98
C ARG A 323 -9.55 -12.46 -21.13
N GLU A 324 -9.34 -13.66 -21.69
CA GLU A 324 -8.66 -14.75 -20.99
C GLU A 324 -7.21 -14.37 -20.67
N ILE A 325 -6.51 -13.73 -21.61
CA ILE A 325 -5.14 -13.22 -21.46
C ILE A 325 -5.09 -12.13 -20.38
N VAL A 326 -6.00 -11.15 -20.44
CA VAL A 326 -6.09 -10.07 -19.44
C VAL A 326 -6.37 -10.63 -18.05
N ARG A 327 -7.27 -11.63 -17.96
CA ARG A 327 -7.56 -12.29 -16.70
C ARG A 327 -6.31 -12.92 -16.07
N ALA A 328 -5.39 -13.47 -16.88
CA ALA A 328 -4.14 -14.04 -16.37
C ALA A 328 -3.23 -13.00 -15.71
N VAL A 329 -3.27 -11.73 -16.13
CA VAL A 329 -2.52 -10.64 -15.45
C VAL A 329 -2.96 -10.50 -14.01
N PHE A 330 -4.27 -10.43 -13.76
CA PHE A 330 -4.82 -10.29 -12.41
C PHE A 330 -4.65 -11.57 -11.59
N LEU A 331 -4.80 -12.76 -12.17
CA LEU A 331 -4.54 -14.02 -11.49
C LEU A 331 -3.09 -14.16 -11.04
N ARG A 332 -2.14 -13.72 -11.87
CA ARG A 332 -0.73 -13.68 -11.48
C ARG A 332 -0.48 -12.68 -10.35
N ALA A 333 -1.08 -11.49 -10.43
CA ALA A 333 -0.98 -10.50 -9.36
C ALA A 333 -1.55 -11.04 -8.03
N VAL A 334 -2.68 -11.77 -8.07
CA VAL A 334 -3.22 -12.50 -6.90
C VAL A 334 -2.19 -13.47 -6.33
N SER A 335 -1.61 -14.33 -7.16
CA SER A 335 -0.69 -15.37 -6.70
C SER A 335 0.60 -14.79 -6.10
N LEU A 336 1.15 -13.73 -6.69
CA LEU A 336 2.32 -13.04 -6.17
C LEU A 336 2.00 -12.30 -4.86
N THR A 337 0.84 -11.65 -4.78
CA THR A 337 0.36 -10.98 -3.56
C THR A 337 0.12 -11.99 -2.43
N ALA A 338 -0.49 -13.13 -2.71
CA ALA A 338 -0.73 -14.16 -1.73
C ALA A 338 0.59 -14.74 -1.18
N ALA A 339 1.55 -15.03 -2.05
CA ALA A 339 2.87 -15.52 -1.64
C ALA A 339 3.65 -14.48 -0.82
N HIS A 340 3.57 -13.20 -1.20
CA HIS A 340 4.11 -12.09 -0.44
C HIS A 340 3.53 -12.02 0.97
N LEU A 341 2.21 -11.98 1.11
CA LEU A 341 1.53 -11.92 2.41
C LEU A 341 1.75 -13.17 3.25
N ALA A 342 1.76 -14.36 2.65
CA ALA A 342 2.03 -15.62 3.34
C ALA A 342 3.40 -15.64 4.04
N ALA A 343 4.42 -15.00 3.45
CA ALA A 343 5.74 -14.87 4.08
C ALA A 343 5.67 -14.11 5.41
N PHE A 344 4.94 -13.00 5.45
CA PHE A 344 4.79 -12.20 6.67
C PHE A 344 3.83 -12.82 7.69
N VAL A 345 2.78 -13.52 7.23
CA VAL A 345 1.87 -14.29 8.09
C VAL A 345 2.64 -15.38 8.82
N ARG A 346 3.44 -16.20 8.10
CA ARG A 346 4.25 -17.25 8.69
C ARG A 346 5.28 -16.69 9.66
N ARG A 347 5.97 -15.64 9.26
CA ARG A 347 6.96 -14.97 10.10
C ARG A 347 6.36 -14.41 11.40
N SER A 348 5.17 -13.83 11.34
CA SER A 348 4.45 -13.36 12.54
C SER A 348 4.14 -14.52 13.50
N ALA A 349 3.65 -15.64 12.96
CA ALA A 349 3.35 -16.84 13.75
C ALA A 349 4.59 -17.46 14.38
N GLU A 350 5.70 -17.59 13.64
CA GLU A 350 7.00 -18.07 14.15
C GLU A 350 7.55 -17.21 15.29
N ALA A 351 7.22 -15.90 15.29
CA ALA A 351 7.53 -14.99 16.39
C ALA A 351 6.51 -15.04 17.56
N GLY A 352 5.64 -16.05 17.60
CA GLY A 352 4.62 -16.24 18.65
C GLY A 352 3.42 -15.27 18.56
N ARG A 353 3.23 -14.60 17.43
CA ARG A 353 2.13 -13.68 17.20
C ARG A 353 1.11 -14.28 16.23
N SER A 354 0.24 -15.13 16.75
CA SER A 354 -0.87 -15.77 16.03
C SER A 354 -2.12 -15.76 16.91
N PRO A 355 -3.33 -15.58 16.38
CA PRO A 355 -3.66 -15.37 14.96
C PRO A 355 -3.15 -14.04 14.41
N VAL A 356 -3.17 -13.92 13.06
CA VAL A 356 -2.63 -12.76 12.34
C VAL A 356 -3.75 -11.97 11.67
N ARG A 357 -3.80 -10.65 11.89
CA ARG A 357 -4.67 -9.73 11.14
C ARG A 357 -3.85 -9.01 10.09
N ILE A 358 -4.34 -9.04 8.85
CA ILE A 358 -3.84 -8.25 7.74
C ILE A 358 -4.85 -7.13 7.51
N THR A 359 -4.46 -5.91 7.80
CA THR A 359 -5.24 -4.72 7.40
C THR A 359 -4.81 -4.34 5.99
N ALA A 360 -5.68 -4.59 5.03
CA ALA A 360 -5.40 -4.33 3.62
C ALA A 360 -6.08 -3.04 3.16
N ASP A 361 -5.33 -2.18 2.47
CA ASP A 361 -5.83 -0.96 1.82
C ASP A 361 -5.36 -0.90 0.36
N GLY A 362 -6.04 -0.11 -0.43
CA GLY A 362 -5.71 0.15 -1.82
C GLY A 362 -6.74 -0.35 -2.84
N SER A 363 -6.86 0.44 -3.89
CA SER A 363 -7.90 0.22 -4.91
C SER A 363 -7.65 -1.01 -5.78
N THR A 364 -6.40 -1.39 -6.01
CA THR A 364 -6.06 -2.59 -6.79
C THR A 364 -6.50 -3.85 -6.05
N TYR A 365 -6.37 -3.88 -4.72
CA TYR A 365 -6.83 -5.02 -3.92
C TYR A 365 -8.37 -5.10 -3.88
N TRP A 366 -9.05 -3.99 -3.55
CA TRP A 366 -10.48 -4.01 -3.21
C TRP A 366 -11.42 -3.73 -4.38
N LYS A 367 -10.94 -3.12 -5.49
CA LYS A 367 -11.79 -2.66 -6.60
C LYS A 367 -11.56 -3.40 -7.91
N THR A 368 -10.61 -4.33 -7.97
CA THR A 368 -10.45 -5.23 -9.13
C THR A 368 -11.70 -6.06 -9.33
N ARG A 369 -12.22 -6.10 -10.56
CA ARG A 369 -13.46 -6.78 -10.94
C ARG A 369 -13.27 -7.96 -11.89
N THR A 370 -12.13 -8.03 -12.56
CA THR A 370 -11.78 -9.13 -13.49
C THR A 370 -11.74 -10.49 -12.76
N VAL A 371 -11.35 -10.47 -11.48
CA VAL A 371 -11.28 -11.65 -10.61
C VAL A 371 -11.77 -11.29 -9.20
N ASP A 372 -12.19 -12.29 -8.43
CA ASP A 372 -12.38 -12.16 -6.98
C ASP A 372 -11.01 -12.10 -6.30
N PHE A 373 -10.41 -10.90 -6.27
CA PHE A 373 -9.03 -10.71 -5.84
C PHE A 373 -8.84 -11.12 -4.37
N ASP A 374 -9.67 -10.61 -3.46
CA ASP A 374 -9.61 -10.92 -2.03
C ASP A 374 -9.86 -12.40 -1.73
N GLY A 375 -10.93 -12.97 -2.30
CA GLY A 375 -11.24 -14.39 -2.09
C GLY A 375 -10.15 -15.32 -2.59
N LEU A 376 -9.52 -14.99 -3.71
CA LEU A 376 -8.41 -15.77 -4.26
C LEU A 376 -7.13 -15.62 -3.41
N VAL A 377 -6.78 -14.41 -2.97
CA VAL A 377 -5.62 -14.17 -2.10
C VAL A 377 -5.76 -14.93 -0.79
N ARG A 378 -6.94 -14.89 -0.13
CA ARG A 378 -7.20 -15.65 1.10
C ARG A 378 -7.00 -17.13 0.91
N ARG A 379 -7.56 -17.69 -0.17
CA ARG A 379 -7.42 -19.11 -0.48
C ARG A 379 -5.97 -19.51 -0.68
N GLU A 380 -5.22 -18.73 -1.46
CA GLU A 380 -3.82 -19.05 -1.74
C GLU A 380 -2.91 -18.87 -0.52
N ILE A 381 -3.17 -17.90 0.36
CA ILE A 381 -2.46 -17.79 1.65
C ILE A 381 -2.74 -19.05 2.50
N ALA A 382 -4.01 -19.48 2.62
CA ALA A 382 -4.36 -20.67 3.38
C ALA A 382 -3.72 -21.96 2.82
N GLU A 383 -3.52 -22.05 1.50
CA GLU A 383 -2.78 -23.15 0.88
C GLU A 383 -1.28 -23.12 1.19
N LEU A 384 -0.69 -21.92 1.33
CA LEU A 384 0.76 -21.76 1.58
C LEU A 384 1.13 -21.87 3.05
N VAL A 385 0.24 -21.44 3.95
CA VAL A 385 0.44 -21.45 5.41
C VAL A 385 -0.77 -22.01 6.14
N PRO A 386 -1.13 -23.29 5.92
CA PRO A 386 -2.38 -23.88 6.37
C PRO A 386 -2.55 -23.93 7.90
N ASP A 387 -1.44 -23.91 8.64
CA ASP A 387 -1.43 -24.05 10.10
C ASP A 387 -1.49 -22.69 10.83
N VAL A 388 -1.55 -21.59 10.11
CA VAL A 388 -1.58 -20.23 10.70
C VAL A 388 -2.95 -19.59 10.49
N PRO A 389 -3.74 -19.41 11.55
CA PRO A 389 -5.00 -18.68 11.44
C PRO A 389 -4.73 -17.19 11.14
N PHE A 390 -5.45 -16.67 10.17
CA PHE A 390 -5.35 -15.26 9.77
C PHE A 390 -6.70 -14.71 9.32
N GLU A 391 -6.83 -13.40 9.34
CA GLU A 391 -7.92 -12.67 8.71
C GLU A 391 -7.38 -11.50 7.88
N ILE A 392 -8.12 -11.11 6.83
CA ILE A 392 -7.85 -9.88 6.09
C ILE A 392 -9.03 -8.95 6.35
N VAL A 393 -8.77 -7.73 6.75
CA VAL A 393 -9.80 -6.74 7.06
C VAL A 393 -9.64 -5.50 6.19
N HIS A 394 -10.78 -4.92 5.82
CA HIS A 394 -10.85 -3.58 5.23
C HIS A 394 -11.29 -2.59 6.31
N ILE A 395 -10.57 -1.49 6.42
CA ILE A 395 -10.91 -0.38 7.30
C ILE A 395 -10.99 0.87 6.42
N ASP A 396 -12.14 1.50 6.40
CA ASP A 396 -12.29 2.75 5.68
C ASP A 396 -11.31 3.80 6.21
N GLU A 397 -10.59 4.45 5.29
CA GLU A 397 -9.57 5.45 5.64
C GLU A 397 -8.49 4.90 6.60
N ALA A 398 -8.05 3.65 6.40
CA ALA A 398 -7.10 2.96 7.29
C ALA A 398 -5.87 3.79 7.65
N PRO A 399 -5.17 4.51 6.75
CA PRO A 399 -4.04 5.34 7.12
C PRO A 399 -4.39 6.44 8.13
N MET A 400 -5.56 7.06 8.03
CA MET A 400 -6.01 8.09 8.97
C MET A 400 -6.39 7.49 10.33
N VAL A 401 -7.10 6.34 10.34
CA VAL A 401 -7.42 5.61 11.58
C VAL A 401 -6.15 5.18 12.30
N GLY A 402 -5.20 4.64 11.56
CA GLY A 402 -3.92 4.19 12.11
C GLY A 402 -3.05 5.32 12.63
N ALA A 403 -3.07 6.48 11.97
CA ALA A 403 -2.39 7.67 12.47
C ALA A 403 -2.96 8.11 13.84
N ALA A 404 -4.29 8.04 14.02
CA ALA A 404 -4.92 8.27 15.33
C ALA A 404 -4.50 7.22 16.36
N CYS A 405 -4.40 5.94 15.99
CA CYS A 405 -3.90 4.87 16.87
C CYS A 405 -2.46 5.15 17.32
N GLY A 406 -1.60 5.66 16.42
CA GLY A 406 -0.23 6.03 16.72
C GLY A 406 -0.10 7.07 17.85
N VAL A 407 -0.96 8.09 17.84
CA VAL A 407 -1.01 9.09 18.93
C VAL A 407 -1.35 8.45 20.26
N ALA A 408 -2.34 7.55 20.28
CA ALA A 408 -2.74 6.86 21.52
C ALA A 408 -1.59 5.97 22.06
N THR A 409 -0.83 5.32 21.19
CA THR A 409 0.34 4.51 21.56
C THR A 409 1.44 5.35 22.22
N LEU A 410 1.76 6.53 21.68
CA LEU A 410 2.76 7.42 22.29
C LEU A 410 2.28 8.04 23.59
N ALA A 411 1.01 8.41 23.71
CA ALA A 411 0.45 8.96 24.94
C ALA A 411 0.52 7.97 26.12
N GLY A 412 0.33 6.67 25.85
CA GLY A 412 0.53 5.59 26.83
C GLY A 412 1.94 5.56 27.40
N ARG A 413 2.96 5.67 26.55
CA ARG A 413 4.38 5.70 26.95
C ARG A 413 4.76 6.88 27.86
N VAL A 414 4.24 8.06 27.56
CA VAL A 414 4.53 9.25 28.37
C VAL A 414 3.98 9.07 29.80
N ARG A 415 2.86 8.38 29.95
CA ARG A 415 2.29 8.03 31.24
C ARG A 415 3.15 7.00 31.99
N GLU A 416 3.55 5.91 31.32
CA GLU A 416 4.39 4.86 31.95
C GLU A 416 5.75 5.41 32.44
N ARG A 417 6.40 6.29 31.66
CA ARG A 417 7.68 6.92 32.05
C ARG A 417 7.53 7.92 33.19
N ARG A 418 6.33 8.44 33.49
CA ARG A 418 6.07 9.35 34.61
C ARG A 418 5.71 8.58 35.89
N THR A 419 5.36 7.31 35.78
CA THR A 419 4.97 6.45 36.91
C THR A 419 6.08 5.46 37.31
N ALA A 420 7.13 5.31 36.52
CA ALA A 420 8.36 4.57 36.79
C ALA A 420 9.47 5.53 37.30
#